data_a9d794816a7d344d5c625916402e5de0
#
_entry.id   a9d794816a7d344d5c625916402e5de0
#
_cell.length_a   1.000
_cell.length_b   1.000
_cell.length_c   1.000
_cell.angle_alpha   90.00
_cell.angle_beta   90.00
_cell.angle_gamma   90.00
#
_symmetry.space_group_name_H-M   'P 1'
#
loop_
_entity.id
_entity.type
_entity.pdbx_description
1 polymer ?
#
loop_
_entity_poly.entity_id
_entity_poly.type
_entity_poly.pdbx_seq_one_letter_code
_entity_poly.pdbx_strand_id
1 'polypeptide(L)'
;MYVNKKNMRRAIILFSILFADFILLLLNCFEQLEQVLIFTGGYAIGTLVLTECLLYKTTSKINFFLLFVGISFTFEFGQSMSVFLGGYNNMNPIWFLNINSGFFNGKEIWEAFFFMHMLMMSFAASYIIFYKDNLQINEERNSIITVVSQKKLKKECQIGYFLLLVSIIPTFYMLKKDIMTIQIYGYGATLQATSGGIEKIFTLLSEFFPISVIWLLIYEKRKQRKLMILLLTFAYMFLQLVGGSRIQVFRFAVILFLMYSLYYKKINKRNMIFLFLAGGIGVFVLSLISSIRTMIYTSSNLSELIQKAAVDLWENNFIVETLRELGNTQIINTLVYKECPKVIDYAYGTSYLKMVFSIVPNLWGGVHPSSIDVDSIFSPLYSKTTGLGSSFVAEAYWNFGFLSIIVCFILGKIFTYIDIGLNEVCKLGVKDNKLKAYIFFYLCFLLIFWVRSSCNGFGRSVLFAAVPIIMNKITIK
;
A
#
# COMPACT_ATOMS: atom_id res chain seq x y z
N MET A 1 -3.10 -1.01 -32.55
CA MET A 1 -3.23 -1.54 -31.17
C MET A 1 -4.60 -2.20 -31.04
N TYR A 2 -4.66 -3.53 -31.07
CA TYR A 2 -5.95 -4.23 -30.98
C TYR A 2 -6.40 -4.26 -29.52
N VAL A 3 -7.45 -3.52 -29.19
CA VAL A 3 -8.12 -3.62 -27.89
C VAL A 3 -9.16 -4.74 -27.96
N ASN A 4 -9.16 -5.63 -26.98
CA ASN A 4 -10.13 -6.72 -26.91
C ASN A 4 -11.55 -6.15 -26.71
N LYS A 5 -12.50 -6.48 -27.61
CA LYS A 5 -13.90 -5.98 -27.54
C LYS A 5 -14.56 -6.25 -26.17
N LYS A 6 -14.25 -7.39 -25.53
CA LYS A 6 -14.77 -7.71 -24.17
C LYS A 6 -14.21 -6.75 -23.10
N ASN A 7 -12.93 -6.44 -23.18
CA ASN A 7 -12.30 -5.50 -22.25
C ASN A 7 -12.84 -4.08 -22.48
N MET A 8 -13.04 -3.69 -23.73
CA MET A 8 -13.64 -2.39 -24.04
C MET A 8 -15.04 -2.24 -23.43
N ARG A 9 -15.91 -3.26 -23.54
CA ARG A 9 -17.24 -3.23 -22.89
C ARG A 9 -17.14 -3.08 -21.36
N ARG A 10 -16.19 -3.75 -20.73
CA ARG A 10 -15.96 -3.64 -19.28
C ARG A 10 -15.44 -2.24 -18.88
N ALA A 11 -14.53 -1.70 -19.66
CA ALA A 11 -14.03 -0.34 -19.45
C ALA A 11 -15.13 0.71 -19.62
N ILE A 12 -16.06 0.53 -20.58
CA ILE A 12 -17.22 1.42 -20.77
C ILE A 12 -18.05 1.48 -19.48
N ILE A 13 -18.24 0.38 -18.77
CA ILE A 13 -18.98 0.37 -17.50
C ILE A 13 -18.27 1.29 -16.47
N LEU A 14 -16.94 1.18 -16.33
CA LEU A 14 -16.18 2.06 -15.42
C LEU A 14 -16.21 3.52 -15.85
N PHE A 15 -16.17 3.79 -17.17
CA PHE A 15 -16.35 5.16 -17.67
C PHE A 15 -17.76 5.70 -17.44
N SER A 16 -18.79 4.83 -17.48
CA SER A 16 -20.16 5.25 -17.13
C SER A 16 -20.26 5.60 -15.65
N ILE A 17 -19.56 4.88 -14.76
CA ILE A 17 -19.46 5.22 -13.33
C ILE A 17 -18.72 6.54 -13.16
N LEU A 18 -17.56 6.72 -13.83
CA LEU A 18 -16.81 7.99 -13.78
C LEU A 18 -17.67 9.17 -14.24
N PHE A 19 -18.49 8.99 -15.28
CA PHE A 19 -19.44 10.02 -15.72
C PHE A 19 -20.56 10.27 -14.69
N ALA A 20 -21.06 9.23 -14.05
CA ALA A 20 -22.01 9.35 -12.95
C ALA A 20 -21.38 10.10 -11.75
N ASP A 21 -20.13 9.80 -11.40
CA ASP A 21 -19.37 10.50 -10.36
C ASP A 21 -19.26 12.01 -10.69
N PHE A 22 -19.00 12.35 -11.95
CA PHE A 22 -18.94 13.74 -12.37
C PHE A 22 -20.30 14.45 -12.22
N ILE A 23 -21.39 13.78 -12.57
CA ILE A 23 -22.75 14.32 -12.35
C ILE A 23 -23.01 14.50 -10.85
N LEU A 24 -22.71 13.49 -10.02
CA LEU A 24 -22.91 13.55 -8.58
C LEU A 24 -22.05 14.63 -7.93
N LEU A 25 -20.82 14.84 -8.40
CA LEU A 25 -19.95 15.94 -7.97
C LEU A 25 -20.63 17.29 -8.16
N LEU A 26 -21.33 17.50 -9.29
CA LEU A 26 -22.01 18.76 -9.60
C LEU A 26 -23.32 18.93 -8.84
N LEU A 27 -24.05 17.84 -8.54
CA LEU A 27 -25.39 17.93 -7.97
C LEU A 27 -25.40 18.21 -6.48
N ASN A 28 -24.38 17.76 -5.73
CA ASN A 28 -24.30 17.88 -4.26
C ASN A 28 -25.62 17.58 -3.55
N CYS A 29 -26.07 16.29 -3.64
CA CYS A 29 -27.45 15.89 -3.28
C CYS A 29 -27.77 15.96 -1.78
N PHE A 30 -26.76 15.96 -0.89
CA PHE A 30 -26.95 15.90 0.55
C PHE A 30 -26.14 16.98 1.26
N GLU A 31 -26.78 17.65 2.23
CA GLU A 31 -26.11 18.65 3.07
C GLU A 31 -25.71 18.07 4.43
N GLN A 32 -26.50 17.12 4.94
CA GLN A 32 -26.23 16.50 6.23
C GLN A 32 -25.09 15.50 6.14
N LEU A 33 -24.11 15.67 7.00
CA LEU A 33 -22.88 14.84 7.03
C LEU A 33 -23.18 13.35 7.13
N GLU A 34 -24.14 12.95 7.96
CA GLU A 34 -24.53 11.54 8.11
C GLU A 34 -25.02 10.95 6.79
N GLN A 35 -25.92 11.66 6.09
CA GLN A 35 -26.46 11.20 4.81
C GLN A 35 -25.36 11.09 3.74
N VAL A 36 -24.45 12.06 3.71
CA VAL A 36 -23.29 12.04 2.82
C VAL A 36 -22.45 10.78 3.05
N LEU A 37 -22.13 10.48 4.30
CA LEU A 37 -21.26 9.35 4.65
C LEU A 37 -21.92 7.99 4.40
N ILE A 38 -23.22 7.86 4.74
CA ILE A 38 -23.99 6.64 4.45
C ILE A 38 -24.07 6.41 2.95
N PHE A 39 -24.42 7.44 2.17
CA PHE A 39 -24.52 7.31 0.72
C PHE A 39 -23.18 6.99 0.08
N THR A 40 -22.13 7.76 0.39
CA THR A 40 -20.79 7.56 -0.17
C THR A 40 -20.19 6.23 0.23
N GLY A 41 -20.45 5.75 1.45
CA GLY A 41 -20.01 4.43 1.92
C GLY A 41 -20.66 3.28 1.17
N GLY A 42 -21.99 3.31 1.00
CA GLY A 42 -22.71 2.31 0.21
C GLY A 42 -22.28 2.33 -1.26
N TYR A 43 -22.11 3.53 -1.83
CA TYR A 43 -21.63 3.72 -3.19
C TYR A 43 -20.22 3.15 -3.37
N ALA A 44 -19.30 3.41 -2.44
CA ALA A 44 -17.93 2.88 -2.48
C ALA A 44 -17.89 1.35 -2.43
N ILE A 45 -18.70 0.72 -1.56
CA ILE A 45 -18.78 -0.74 -1.47
C ILE A 45 -19.34 -1.33 -2.78
N GLY A 46 -20.43 -0.76 -3.31
CA GLY A 46 -21.04 -1.22 -4.55
C GLY A 46 -20.08 -1.13 -5.73
N THR A 47 -19.40 0.00 -5.89
CA THR A 47 -18.44 0.22 -6.97
C THR A 47 -17.16 -0.58 -6.80
N LEU A 48 -16.68 -0.82 -5.58
CA LEU A 48 -15.58 -1.73 -5.29
C LEU A 48 -15.90 -3.14 -5.76
N VAL A 49 -17.04 -3.70 -5.32
CA VAL A 49 -17.44 -5.07 -5.71
C VAL A 49 -17.56 -5.18 -7.24
N LEU A 50 -18.16 -4.20 -7.89
CA LEU A 50 -18.29 -4.20 -9.34
C LEU A 50 -16.93 -4.11 -10.04
N THR A 51 -16.06 -3.22 -9.59
CA THR A 51 -14.71 -3.05 -10.16
C THR A 51 -13.88 -4.32 -9.99
N GLU A 52 -13.89 -4.93 -8.82
CA GLU A 52 -13.19 -6.20 -8.54
C GLU A 52 -13.73 -7.35 -9.42
N CYS A 53 -15.06 -7.43 -9.60
CA CYS A 53 -15.66 -8.39 -10.52
C CYS A 53 -15.22 -8.17 -11.98
N LEU A 54 -15.15 -6.92 -12.45
CA LEU A 54 -14.72 -6.60 -13.82
C LEU A 54 -13.23 -6.89 -14.01
N LEU A 55 -12.39 -6.56 -13.03
CA LEU A 55 -10.95 -6.88 -13.02
C LEU A 55 -10.73 -8.39 -13.03
N TYR A 56 -11.40 -9.13 -12.14
CA TYR A 56 -11.29 -10.58 -12.09
C TYR A 56 -11.75 -11.23 -13.42
N LYS A 57 -12.86 -10.77 -14.01
CA LYS A 57 -13.29 -11.24 -15.34
C LYS A 57 -12.28 -10.90 -16.45
N THR A 58 -11.48 -9.85 -16.28
CA THR A 58 -10.47 -9.46 -17.26
C THR A 58 -9.23 -10.34 -17.18
N THR A 59 -8.78 -10.66 -15.97
CA THR A 59 -7.54 -11.39 -15.73
C THR A 59 -7.74 -12.88 -15.49
N SER A 60 -8.97 -13.31 -15.17
CA SER A 60 -9.36 -14.69 -14.80
C SER A 60 -8.59 -15.26 -13.61
N LYS A 61 -7.93 -14.42 -12.82
CA LYS A 61 -7.15 -14.81 -11.64
C LYS A 61 -6.94 -13.63 -10.70
N ILE A 62 -6.61 -13.94 -9.45
CA ILE A 62 -6.12 -12.93 -8.49
C ILE A 62 -4.71 -12.54 -8.92
N ASN A 63 -4.48 -11.24 -9.08
CA ASN A 63 -3.22 -10.66 -9.49
C ASN A 63 -2.87 -9.44 -8.61
N PHE A 64 -1.72 -8.84 -8.88
CA PHE A 64 -1.25 -7.68 -8.12
C PHE A 64 -2.21 -6.49 -8.22
N PHE A 65 -2.69 -6.18 -9.43
CA PHE A 65 -3.55 -5.01 -9.65
C PHE A 65 -4.87 -5.10 -8.91
N LEU A 66 -5.52 -6.27 -8.94
CA LEU A 66 -6.75 -6.53 -8.20
C LEU A 66 -6.55 -6.31 -6.70
N LEU A 67 -5.48 -6.87 -6.10
CA LEU A 67 -5.17 -6.62 -4.69
C LEU A 67 -4.88 -5.15 -4.40
N PHE A 68 -4.16 -4.48 -5.29
CA PHE A 68 -3.85 -3.05 -5.14
C PHE A 68 -5.11 -2.18 -5.12
N VAL A 69 -6.05 -2.42 -6.06
CA VAL A 69 -7.32 -1.69 -6.12
C VAL A 69 -8.16 -1.94 -4.87
N GLY A 70 -8.33 -3.19 -4.43
CA GLY A 70 -9.07 -3.53 -3.22
C GLY A 70 -8.49 -2.85 -1.97
N ILE A 71 -7.17 -2.89 -1.80
CA ILE A 71 -6.50 -2.21 -0.70
C ILE A 71 -6.68 -0.68 -0.83
N SER A 72 -6.48 -0.11 -2.02
CA SER A 72 -6.66 1.34 -2.23
C SER A 72 -8.06 1.80 -1.86
N PHE A 73 -9.11 1.10 -2.27
CA PHE A 73 -10.48 1.46 -1.89
C PHE A 73 -10.69 1.47 -0.38
N THR A 74 -10.13 0.50 0.35
CA THR A 74 -10.26 0.46 1.82
C THR A 74 -9.53 1.62 2.50
N PHE A 75 -8.41 2.06 1.96
CA PHE A 75 -7.69 3.22 2.49
C PHE A 75 -8.35 4.54 2.09
N GLU A 76 -8.77 4.67 0.83
CA GLU A 76 -9.32 5.93 0.30
C GLU A 76 -10.75 6.23 0.77
N PHE A 77 -11.58 5.20 1.02
CA PHE A 77 -13.01 5.33 1.30
C PHE A 77 -13.47 4.58 2.55
N GLY A 78 -12.55 4.00 3.30
CA GLY A 78 -12.87 3.10 4.42
C GLY A 78 -13.66 3.77 5.55
N GLN A 79 -13.49 5.07 5.79
CA GLN A 79 -14.30 5.77 6.78
C GLN A 79 -15.76 5.84 6.35
N SER A 80 -16.06 6.26 5.14
CA SER A 80 -17.44 6.25 4.61
C SER A 80 -18.02 4.83 4.61
N MET A 81 -17.23 3.81 4.20
CA MET A 81 -17.67 2.41 4.24
C MET A 81 -18.00 1.95 5.66
N SER A 82 -17.22 2.38 6.67
CA SER A 82 -17.44 2.03 8.06
C SER A 82 -18.74 2.61 8.60
N VAL A 83 -19.08 3.85 8.19
CA VAL A 83 -20.37 4.47 8.54
C VAL A 83 -21.54 3.72 7.95
N PHE A 84 -21.46 3.36 6.69
CA PHE A 84 -22.51 2.59 6.02
C PHE A 84 -22.76 1.23 6.70
N LEU A 85 -21.69 0.54 7.15
CA LEU A 85 -21.81 -0.79 7.77
C LEU A 85 -22.13 -0.77 9.26
N GLY A 86 -21.63 0.21 10.00
CA GLY A 86 -21.75 0.28 11.46
C GLY A 86 -22.71 1.35 11.98
N GLY A 87 -23.23 2.19 11.09
CA GLY A 87 -24.05 3.35 11.45
C GLY A 87 -23.27 4.54 12.01
N TYR A 88 -23.85 5.71 11.90
CA TYR A 88 -23.25 6.96 12.32
C TYR A 88 -23.13 7.10 13.85
N ASN A 89 -24.14 6.61 14.58
CA ASN A 89 -24.21 6.71 16.04
C ASN A 89 -23.16 5.90 16.80
N ASN A 90 -22.56 4.88 16.15
CA ASN A 90 -21.51 4.05 16.73
C ASN A 90 -20.12 4.64 16.51
N MET A 91 -20.02 5.86 16.00
CA MET A 91 -18.75 6.49 15.73
C MET A 91 -18.14 7.08 16.98
N ASN A 92 -16.88 6.75 17.20
CA ASN A 92 -16.04 7.49 18.13
C ASN A 92 -15.66 8.84 17.49
N PRO A 93 -16.21 9.98 17.98
CA PRO A 93 -16.10 11.28 17.32
C PRO A 93 -14.67 11.80 17.19
N ILE A 94 -13.73 11.23 17.93
CA ILE A 94 -12.32 11.68 17.98
C ILE A 94 -11.56 11.38 16.68
N TRP A 95 -11.95 10.36 15.92
CA TRP A 95 -11.19 9.87 14.77
C TRP A 95 -11.79 10.23 13.42
N PHE A 96 -13.06 10.54 13.37
CA PHE A 96 -13.75 10.76 12.11
C PHE A 96 -13.74 12.24 11.75
N LEU A 97 -13.05 12.60 10.66
CA LEU A 97 -13.08 13.91 9.99
C LEU A 97 -13.22 15.10 10.96
N ASN A 98 -12.90 14.88 12.20
CA ASN A 98 -13.08 15.79 13.34
C ASN A 98 -14.47 16.48 13.33
N ILE A 99 -15.51 15.66 13.25
CA ILE A 99 -16.90 16.10 13.08
C ILE A 99 -17.31 17.13 14.14
N ASN A 100 -16.87 16.94 15.39
CA ASN A 100 -17.16 17.85 16.48
C ASN A 100 -16.44 19.20 16.37
N SER A 101 -15.39 19.32 15.56
CA SER A 101 -14.67 20.58 15.34
C SER A 101 -15.23 21.41 14.18
N GLY A 102 -16.14 20.83 13.37
CA GLY A 102 -16.65 21.48 12.16
C GLY A 102 -15.58 21.71 11.08
N PHE A 103 -14.48 20.95 11.11
CA PHE A 103 -13.36 21.14 10.18
C PHE A 103 -13.76 20.86 8.72
N PHE A 104 -14.59 19.83 8.50
CA PHE A 104 -15.19 19.52 7.21
C PHE A 104 -16.70 19.59 7.27
N ASN A 105 -17.32 20.13 6.22
CA ASN A 105 -18.76 20.06 6.01
C ASN A 105 -19.15 18.93 5.04
N GLY A 106 -20.43 18.60 4.99
CA GLY A 106 -20.94 17.52 4.13
C GLY A 106 -20.61 17.74 2.65
N LYS A 107 -20.67 18.98 2.17
CA LYS A 107 -20.34 19.33 0.78
C LYS A 107 -18.88 19.07 0.44
N GLU A 108 -17.96 19.46 1.31
CA GLU A 108 -16.51 19.25 1.08
C GLU A 108 -16.17 17.76 1.01
N ILE A 109 -16.80 16.94 1.87
CA ILE A 109 -16.61 15.49 1.86
C ILE A 109 -17.22 14.88 0.60
N TRP A 110 -18.40 15.33 0.19
CA TRP A 110 -19.06 14.89 -1.02
C TRP A 110 -18.22 15.15 -2.27
N GLU A 111 -17.78 16.38 -2.44
CA GLU A 111 -16.97 16.79 -3.58
C GLU A 111 -15.64 16.03 -3.63
N ALA A 112 -14.92 15.96 -2.51
CA ALA A 112 -13.66 15.23 -2.42
C ALA A 112 -13.84 13.73 -2.70
N PHE A 113 -14.88 13.11 -2.15
CA PHE A 113 -15.16 11.70 -2.36
C PHE A 113 -15.36 11.39 -3.85
N PHE A 114 -16.28 12.09 -4.51
CA PHE A 114 -16.58 11.80 -5.92
C PHE A 114 -15.41 12.11 -6.84
N PHE A 115 -14.65 13.16 -6.54
CA PHE A 115 -13.45 13.44 -7.33
C PHE A 115 -12.38 12.35 -7.17
N MET A 116 -12.07 11.93 -5.95
CA MET A 116 -11.09 10.85 -5.72
C MET A 116 -11.59 9.50 -6.27
N HIS A 117 -12.90 9.27 -6.25
CA HIS A 117 -13.51 8.10 -6.84
C HIS A 117 -13.37 8.10 -8.37
N MET A 118 -13.54 9.23 -9.05
CA MET A 118 -13.25 9.36 -10.49
C MET A 118 -11.80 9.00 -10.82
N LEU A 119 -10.84 9.38 -9.97
CA LEU A 119 -9.43 9.00 -10.17
C LEU A 119 -9.24 7.48 -10.10
N MET A 120 -9.88 6.84 -9.13
CA MET A 120 -9.86 5.38 -8.99
C MET A 120 -10.52 4.67 -10.17
N MET A 121 -11.65 5.17 -10.67
CA MET A 121 -12.33 4.61 -11.85
C MET A 121 -11.49 4.76 -13.12
N SER A 122 -10.85 5.93 -13.31
CA SER A 122 -9.94 6.18 -14.43
C SER A 122 -8.74 5.22 -14.41
N PHE A 123 -8.13 5.02 -13.23
CA PHE A 123 -7.04 4.09 -13.00
C PHE A 123 -7.42 2.66 -13.35
N ALA A 124 -8.57 2.17 -12.85
CA ALA A 124 -9.05 0.81 -13.11
C ALA A 124 -9.48 0.60 -14.57
N ALA A 125 -10.15 1.59 -15.19
CA ALA A 125 -10.56 1.53 -16.59
C ALA A 125 -9.36 1.40 -17.54
N SER A 126 -8.31 2.17 -17.29
CA SER A 126 -7.05 2.10 -18.03
C SER A 126 -6.44 0.71 -17.99
N TYR A 127 -6.37 0.11 -16.79
CA TYR A 127 -5.87 -1.25 -16.65
C TYR A 127 -6.65 -2.24 -17.52
N ILE A 128 -7.99 -2.21 -17.48
CA ILE A 128 -8.84 -3.11 -18.26
C ILE A 128 -8.60 -2.96 -19.77
N ILE A 129 -8.43 -1.72 -20.24
CA ILE A 129 -8.21 -1.43 -21.68
C ILE A 129 -6.89 -2.01 -22.15
N PHE A 130 -5.82 -1.78 -21.38
CA PHE A 130 -4.46 -2.14 -21.79
C PHE A 130 -4.06 -3.56 -21.42
N TYR A 131 -4.84 -4.23 -20.56
CA TYR A 131 -4.55 -5.61 -20.20
C TYR A 131 -4.68 -6.56 -21.39
N LYS A 132 -3.60 -7.26 -21.69
CA LYS A 132 -3.55 -8.31 -22.70
C LYS A 132 -3.13 -9.60 -22.01
N ASP A 133 -3.97 -10.61 -22.10
CA ASP A 133 -3.54 -11.95 -21.72
C ASP A 133 -2.69 -12.50 -22.87
N ASN A 134 -1.37 -12.44 -22.74
CA ASN A 134 -0.42 -13.04 -23.68
C ASN A 134 -0.46 -14.57 -23.54
N LEU A 135 -1.64 -15.17 -23.77
CA LEU A 135 -1.84 -16.62 -23.75
C LEU A 135 -1.13 -17.35 -24.89
N GLN A 136 -0.63 -16.63 -25.91
CA GLN A 136 0.13 -17.17 -27.04
C GLN A 136 1.62 -16.85 -26.93
N ILE A 137 2.24 -17.12 -25.80
CA ILE A 137 3.70 -17.28 -25.80
C ILE A 137 3.92 -18.72 -26.26
N ASN A 138 4.37 -18.84 -27.52
CA ASN A 138 4.68 -20.09 -28.20
C ASN A 138 5.34 -21.08 -27.24
N GLU A 139 4.75 -22.26 -27.12
CA GLU A 139 5.33 -23.42 -26.45
C GLU A 139 6.71 -23.82 -27.07
N GLU A 140 7.09 -23.24 -28.20
CA GLU A 140 8.34 -23.48 -28.93
C GLU A 140 9.62 -22.94 -28.24
N ARG A 141 9.52 -22.13 -27.16
CA ARG A 141 10.71 -21.69 -26.40
C ARG A 141 11.13 -22.62 -25.26
N ASN A 142 10.57 -23.80 -25.18
CA ASN A 142 10.79 -24.76 -24.08
C ASN A 142 12.12 -25.56 -24.14
N SER A 143 13.08 -25.23 -24.99
CA SER A 143 14.22 -26.14 -25.20
C SER A 143 15.61 -25.62 -24.84
N ILE A 144 15.76 -24.44 -24.23
CA ILE A 144 17.06 -24.03 -23.70
C ILE A 144 16.98 -23.96 -22.17
N ILE A 145 16.98 -25.15 -21.55
CA ILE A 145 17.26 -25.26 -20.11
C ILE A 145 18.74 -24.92 -19.94
N THR A 146 19.05 -23.65 -19.74
CA THR A 146 20.36 -23.26 -19.25
C THR A 146 20.54 -23.87 -17.87
N VAL A 147 21.38 -24.90 -17.77
CA VAL A 147 21.82 -25.47 -16.49
C VAL A 147 22.49 -24.35 -15.71
N VAL A 148 21.70 -23.62 -14.91
CA VAL A 148 22.25 -22.58 -14.03
C VAL A 148 23.23 -23.27 -13.08
N SER A 149 24.48 -22.97 -13.23
CA SER A 149 25.59 -23.57 -12.44
C SER A 149 25.21 -23.43 -10.93
N GLN A 150 25.32 -24.55 -10.21
CA GLN A 150 25.10 -24.55 -8.74
C GLN A 150 25.99 -23.52 -8.03
N LYS A 151 27.16 -23.24 -8.59
CA LYS A 151 28.12 -22.24 -8.10
C LYS A 151 27.56 -20.82 -8.18
N LYS A 152 26.83 -20.49 -9.26
CA LYS A 152 26.16 -19.19 -9.44
C LYS A 152 25.04 -19.00 -8.41
N LEU A 153 24.19 -20.01 -8.21
CA LEU A 153 23.13 -19.96 -7.20
C LEU A 153 23.66 -19.79 -5.77
N LYS A 154 24.80 -20.40 -5.44
CA LYS A 154 25.43 -20.23 -4.12
C LYS A 154 25.86 -18.78 -3.91
N LYS A 155 26.46 -18.14 -4.93
CA LYS A 155 26.87 -16.73 -4.87
C LYS A 155 25.66 -15.79 -4.73
N GLU A 156 24.59 -16.02 -5.47
CA GLU A 156 23.34 -15.22 -5.37
C GLU A 156 22.73 -15.31 -3.96
N CYS A 157 22.72 -16.50 -3.34
CA CYS A 157 22.29 -16.64 -1.95
C CYS A 157 23.26 -15.92 -0.97
N GLN A 158 24.58 -15.95 -1.21
CA GLN A 158 25.54 -15.25 -0.35
C GLN A 158 25.31 -13.73 -0.35
N ILE A 159 25.02 -13.13 -1.51
CA ILE A 159 24.66 -11.71 -1.60
C ILE A 159 23.43 -11.40 -0.73
N GLY A 160 22.38 -12.22 -0.84
CA GLY A 160 21.18 -12.02 -0.04
C GLY A 160 21.41 -12.14 1.46
N TYR A 161 22.21 -13.13 1.90
CA TYR A 161 22.57 -13.27 3.32
C TYR A 161 23.48 -12.15 3.81
N PHE A 162 24.39 -11.65 3.00
CA PHE A 162 25.21 -10.48 3.33
C PHE A 162 24.32 -9.25 3.57
N LEU A 163 23.40 -8.94 2.64
CA LEU A 163 22.48 -7.82 2.79
C LEU A 163 21.56 -7.99 4.00
N LEU A 164 21.10 -9.21 4.27
CA LEU A 164 20.29 -9.50 5.46
C LEU A 164 21.08 -9.24 6.74
N LEU A 165 22.34 -9.68 6.81
CA LEU A 165 23.20 -9.50 7.98
C LEU A 165 23.47 -8.02 8.23
N VAL A 166 23.73 -7.23 7.19
CA VAL A 166 23.95 -5.79 7.28
C VAL A 166 22.70 -5.05 7.75
N SER A 167 21.51 -5.50 7.34
CA SER A 167 20.25 -4.80 7.61
C SER A 167 19.54 -5.25 8.90
N ILE A 168 19.77 -6.47 9.39
CA ILE A 168 18.98 -7.03 10.50
C ILE A 168 19.13 -6.21 11.78
N ILE A 169 20.37 -5.88 12.19
CA ILE A 169 20.65 -5.12 13.41
C ILE A 169 20.05 -3.69 13.29
N PRO A 170 20.35 -2.92 12.22
CA PRO A 170 19.72 -1.60 12.02
C PRO A 170 18.19 -1.66 12.04
N THR A 171 17.58 -2.61 11.37
CA THR A 171 16.12 -2.74 11.29
C THR A 171 15.50 -2.96 12.66
N PHE A 172 15.99 -3.92 13.42
CA PHE A 172 15.43 -4.21 14.76
C PHE A 172 15.75 -3.14 15.79
N TYR A 173 16.88 -2.44 15.66
CA TYR A 173 17.20 -1.27 16.49
C TYR A 173 16.20 -0.14 16.24
N MET A 174 15.93 0.22 14.97
CA MET A 174 14.97 1.26 14.64
C MET A 174 13.56 0.90 15.11
N LEU A 175 13.13 -0.34 14.92
CA LEU A 175 11.84 -0.83 15.43
C LEU A 175 11.74 -0.72 16.94
N LYS A 176 12.78 -1.13 17.68
CA LYS A 176 12.81 -0.99 19.14
C LYS A 176 12.67 0.47 19.55
N LYS A 177 13.42 1.37 18.90
CA LYS A 177 13.34 2.80 19.16
C LYS A 177 11.93 3.35 18.94
N ASP A 178 11.31 3.02 17.78
CA ASP A 178 9.96 3.49 17.45
C ASP A 178 8.94 3.00 18.49
N ILE A 179 9.00 1.72 18.87
CA ILE A 179 8.13 1.15 19.91
C ILE A 179 8.33 1.86 21.26
N MET A 180 9.57 2.09 21.68
CA MET A 180 9.86 2.79 22.93
C MET A 180 9.38 4.24 22.89
N THR A 181 9.55 4.93 21.76
CA THR A 181 9.06 6.30 21.57
C THR A 181 7.55 6.36 21.70
N ILE A 182 6.84 5.40 21.09
CA ILE A 182 5.38 5.31 21.18
C ILE A 182 4.93 5.05 22.61
N GLN A 183 5.61 4.17 23.35
CA GLN A 183 5.27 3.86 24.75
C GLN A 183 5.44 5.04 25.68
N ILE A 184 6.47 5.88 25.47
CA ILE A 184 6.80 6.99 26.38
C ILE A 184 6.04 8.26 26.00
N TYR A 185 5.97 8.59 24.71
CA TYR A 185 5.51 9.90 24.23
C TYR A 185 4.26 9.83 23.34
N GLY A 186 3.75 8.64 23.07
CA GLY A 186 2.63 8.42 22.17
C GLY A 186 3.03 8.36 20.69
N TYR A 187 2.06 7.95 19.85
CA TYR A 187 2.30 7.72 18.43
C TYR A 187 2.75 8.97 17.67
N GLY A 188 2.20 10.14 18.01
CA GLY A 188 2.55 11.42 17.37
C GLY A 188 4.04 11.81 17.50
N ALA A 189 4.71 11.36 18.56
CA ALA A 189 6.11 11.67 18.80
C ALA A 189 7.06 11.01 17.79
N THR A 190 6.69 9.87 17.20
CA THR A 190 7.50 9.21 16.16
C THR A 190 7.62 10.06 14.90
N LEU A 191 6.63 10.89 14.62
CA LEU A 191 6.60 11.78 13.46
C LEU A 191 7.48 13.02 13.64
N GLN A 192 7.70 13.42 14.89
CA GLN A 192 8.51 14.59 15.26
C GLN A 192 9.96 14.22 15.59
N ALA A 193 10.25 12.92 15.79
CA ALA A 193 11.58 12.45 16.15
C ALA A 193 12.58 12.67 15.00
N THR A 194 13.47 13.65 15.19
CA THR A 194 14.59 13.85 14.27
C THR A 194 15.64 12.79 14.48
N SER A 195 15.93 11.99 13.48
CA SER A 195 17.05 11.05 13.52
C SER A 195 18.38 11.81 13.38
N GLY A 196 19.29 11.58 14.32
CA GLY A 196 20.64 12.16 14.32
C GLY A 196 21.72 11.13 13.98
N GLY A 197 22.84 11.58 13.44
CA GLY A 197 24.08 10.80 13.31
C GLY A 197 23.93 9.34 12.88
N ILE A 198 24.21 8.40 13.78
CA ILE A 198 24.19 6.93 13.54
C ILE A 198 22.78 6.43 13.13
N GLU A 199 21.72 7.05 13.62
CA GLU A 199 20.35 6.63 13.31
C GLU A 199 20.00 6.85 11.84
N LYS A 200 20.54 7.90 11.19
CA LYS A 200 20.39 8.10 9.74
C LYS A 200 21.02 6.95 8.96
N ILE A 201 22.20 6.50 9.40
CA ILE A 201 22.89 5.35 8.79
C ILE A 201 22.05 4.07 8.99
N PHE A 202 21.50 3.86 10.18
CA PHE A 202 20.66 2.70 10.47
C PHE A 202 19.37 2.72 9.66
N THR A 203 18.75 3.88 9.47
CA THR A 203 17.57 4.02 8.58
C THR A 203 17.93 3.64 7.15
N LEU A 204 19.08 4.06 6.63
CA LEU A 204 19.53 3.69 5.29
C LEU A 204 19.83 2.19 5.17
N LEU A 205 20.49 1.60 6.16
CA LEU A 205 20.81 0.17 6.16
C LEU A 205 19.56 -0.71 6.33
N SER A 206 18.55 -0.25 7.04
CA SER A 206 17.29 -0.99 7.21
C SER A 206 16.51 -1.16 5.89
N GLU A 207 16.70 -0.27 4.91
CA GLU A 207 16.11 -0.42 3.56
C GLU A 207 16.55 -1.71 2.83
N PHE A 208 17.70 -2.29 3.21
CA PHE A 208 18.15 -3.57 2.65
C PHE A 208 17.40 -4.78 3.22
N PHE A 209 16.64 -4.64 4.31
CA PHE A 209 15.90 -5.76 4.89
C PHE A 209 14.86 -6.33 3.92
N PRO A 210 13.87 -5.56 3.41
CA PRO A 210 12.90 -6.08 2.45
C PRO A 210 13.57 -6.56 1.16
N ILE A 211 14.63 -5.90 0.69
CA ILE A 211 15.39 -6.29 -0.47
C ILE A 211 15.99 -7.69 -0.29
N SER A 212 16.65 -7.92 0.85
CA SER A 212 17.28 -9.20 1.16
C SER A 212 16.27 -10.34 1.33
N VAL A 213 15.13 -10.05 1.97
CA VAL A 213 14.04 -11.02 2.16
C VAL A 213 13.48 -11.48 0.81
N ILE A 214 13.08 -10.54 -0.06
CA ILE A 214 12.51 -10.85 -1.38
C ILE A 214 13.55 -11.60 -2.23
N TRP A 215 14.80 -11.14 -2.23
CA TRP A 215 15.90 -11.79 -2.93
C TRP A 215 16.09 -13.23 -2.46
N LEU A 216 16.24 -13.46 -1.16
CA LEU A 216 16.45 -14.78 -0.59
C LEU A 216 15.27 -15.73 -0.80
N LEU A 217 14.04 -15.25 -0.71
CA LEU A 217 12.87 -16.08 -1.00
C LEU A 217 12.88 -16.60 -2.44
N ILE A 218 13.43 -15.84 -3.40
CA ILE A 218 13.54 -16.25 -4.81
C ILE A 218 14.72 -17.18 -5.06
N TYR A 219 15.88 -16.90 -4.46
CA TYR A 219 17.13 -17.59 -4.77
C TYR A 219 17.44 -18.78 -3.88
N GLU A 220 17.03 -18.79 -2.61
CA GLU A 220 17.29 -19.90 -1.68
C GLU A 220 16.49 -21.15 -2.08
N LYS A 221 17.15 -22.31 -2.10
CA LYS A 221 16.51 -23.60 -2.43
C LYS A 221 16.17 -24.45 -1.20
N ARG A 222 16.89 -24.25 -0.10
CA ARG A 222 16.75 -25.09 1.12
C ARG A 222 15.51 -24.69 1.89
N LYS A 223 14.57 -25.63 2.05
CA LYS A 223 13.28 -25.41 2.72
C LYS A 223 13.45 -24.85 4.14
N GLN A 224 14.37 -25.40 4.92
CA GLN A 224 14.62 -24.94 6.30
C GLN A 224 15.06 -23.47 6.34
N ARG A 225 15.97 -23.05 5.46
CA ARG A 225 16.42 -21.65 5.40
C ARG A 225 15.33 -20.71 4.95
N LYS A 226 14.49 -21.13 3.98
CA LYS A 226 13.31 -20.35 3.60
C LYS A 226 12.34 -20.18 4.77
N LEU A 227 12.12 -21.25 5.55
CA LEU A 227 11.29 -21.16 6.74
C LEU A 227 11.85 -20.17 7.77
N MET A 228 13.17 -20.17 8.00
CA MET A 228 13.81 -19.20 8.89
C MET A 228 13.63 -17.77 8.40
N ILE A 229 13.78 -17.52 7.08
CA ILE A 229 13.55 -16.19 6.48
C ILE A 229 12.09 -15.77 6.66
N LEU A 230 11.14 -16.68 6.44
CA LEU A 230 9.72 -16.41 6.65
C LEU A 230 9.41 -16.10 8.13
N LEU A 231 9.94 -16.89 9.07
CA LEU A 231 9.76 -16.64 10.51
C LEU A 231 10.32 -15.27 10.91
N LEU A 232 11.51 -14.91 10.41
CA LEU A 232 12.10 -13.58 10.63
C LEU A 232 11.22 -12.47 10.05
N THR A 233 10.65 -12.70 8.85
CA THR A 233 9.74 -11.74 8.22
C THR A 233 8.45 -11.58 9.02
N PHE A 234 7.88 -12.68 9.54
CA PHE A 234 6.69 -12.61 10.41
C PHE A 234 6.99 -11.91 11.73
N ALA A 235 8.16 -12.16 12.34
CA ALA A 235 8.58 -11.43 13.54
C ALA A 235 8.70 -9.92 13.26
N TYR A 236 9.30 -9.55 12.13
CA TYR A 236 9.35 -8.16 11.69
C TYR A 236 7.95 -7.55 11.50
N MET A 237 7.06 -8.25 10.79
CA MET A 237 5.68 -7.79 10.59
C MET A 237 4.95 -7.59 11.92
N PHE A 238 5.10 -8.51 12.86
CA PHE A 238 4.50 -8.40 14.20
C PHE A 238 5.01 -7.17 14.94
N LEU A 239 6.32 -6.93 14.96
CA LEU A 239 6.90 -5.75 15.60
C LEU A 239 6.46 -4.45 14.91
N GLN A 240 6.31 -4.44 13.58
CA GLN A 240 5.75 -3.29 12.85
C GLN A 240 4.29 -3.00 13.25
N LEU A 241 3.49 -4.04 13.55
CA LEU A 241 2.14 -3.85 14.07
C LEU A 241 2.16 -3.17 15.43
N VAL A 242 3.01 -3.64 16.34
CA VAL A 242 3.19 -3.03 17.67
C VAL A 242 3.65 -1.57 17.53
N GLY A 243 4.55 -1.29 16.58
CA GLY A 243 5.00 0.06 16.21
C GLY A 243 3.98 0.88 15.40
N GLY A 244 2.76 0.37 15.17
CA GLY A 244 1.69 1.10 14.49
C GLY A 244 1.83 1.24 12.97
N SER A 245 2.88 0.69 12.35
CA SER A 245 3.14 0.81 10.91
C SER A 245 2.46 -0.30 10.10
N ARG A 246 1.15 -0.15 9.84
CA ARG A 246 0.34 -1.14 9.13
C ARG A 246 0.72 -1.32 7.67
N ILE A 247 1.07 -0.21 7.01
CA ILE A 247 1.39 -0.28 5.57
C ILE A 247 2.60 -1.19 5.32
N GLN A 248 3.58 -1.25 6.22
CA GLN A 248 4.71 -2.16 6.11
C GLN A 248 4.28 -3.62 6.19
N VAL A 249 3.30 -3.93 7.03
CA VAL A 249 2.73 -5.27 7.15
C VAL A 249 1.95 -5.65 5.90
N PHE A 250 1.12 -4.74 5.37
CA PHE A 250 0.40 -4.96 4.11
C PHE A 250 1.36 -5.23 2.95
N ARG A 251 2.46 -4.47 2.84
CA ARG A 251 3.48 -4.70 1.80
C ARG A 251 4.01 -6.12 1.81
N PHE A 252 4.45 -6.61 2.98
CA PHE A 252 4.95 -7.97 3.10
C PHE A 252 3.85 -9.02 2.91
N ALA A 253 2.67 -8.83 3.49
CA ALA A 253 1.55 -9.76 3.36
C ALA A 253 1.17 -9.97 1.89
N VAL A 254 1.01 -8.89 1.12
CA VAL A 254 0.66 -8.97 -0.31
C VAL A 254 1.78 -9.63 -1.12
N ILE A 255 3.04 -9.29 -0.87
CA ILE A 255 4.14 -9.90 -1.61
C ILE A 255 4.30 -11.38 -1.29
N LEU A 256 4.20 -11.77 -0.02
CA LEU A 256 4.24 -13.18 0.37
C LEU A 256 3.07 -13.96 -0.24
N PHE A 257 1.87 -13.38 -0.26
CA PHE A 257 0.71 -13.95 -0.92
C PHE A 257 0.94 -14.11 -2.44
N LEU A 258 1.41 -13.08 -3.13
CA LEU A 258 1.70 -13.13 -4.56
C LEU A 258 2.80 -14.15 -4.88
N MET A 259 3.88 -14.16 -4.10
CA MET A 259 4.94 -15.15 -4.27
C MET A 259 4.42 -16.58 -4.05
N TYR A 260 3.58 -16.79 -3.05
CA TYR A 260 2.99 -18.10 -2.82
C TYR A 260 2.05 -18.51 -3.96
N SER A 261 1.14 -17.61 -4.36
CA SER A 261 0.07 -17.91 -5.33
C SER A 261 0.54 -18.01 -6.78
N LEU A 262 1.49 -17.16 -7.17
CA LEU A 262 1.93 -17.05 -8.56
C LEU A 262 3.25 -17.79 -8.82
N TYR A 263 4.14 -17.80 -7.84
CA TYR A 263 5.51 -18.25 -8.04
C TYR A 263 5.77 -19.67 -7.51
N TYR A 264 5.17 -20.04 -6.37
CA TYR A 264 5.45 -21.35 -5.75
C TYR A 264 4.38 -22.42 -6.02
N LYS A 265 3.10 -22.07 -5.96
CA LYS A 265 2.03 -23.05 -6.07
C LYS A 265 0.74 -22.43 -6.57
N LYS A 266 0.09 -23.05 -7.58
CA LYS A 266 -1.28 -22.67 -7.93
C LYS A 266 -2.21 -22.90 -6.74
N ILE A 267 -2.98 -21.88 -6.38
CA ILE A 267 -3.91 -21.92 -5.26
C ILE A 267 -5.12 -22.77 -5.65
N ASN A 268 -5.38 -23.85 -4.90
CA ASN A 268 -6.63 -24.60 -5.00
C ASN A 268 -7.72 -23.90 -4.18
N LYS A 269 -9.01 -24.19 -4.47
CA LYS A 269 -10.16 -23.62 -3.74
C LYS A 269 -10.00 -23.75 -2.20
N ARG A 270 -9.53 -24.91 -1.71
CA ARG A 270 -9.28 -25.14 -0.27
C ARG A 270 -8.22 -24.19 0.30
N ASN A 271 -7.14 -23.96 -0.43
CA ASN A 271 -6.09 -23.04 0.00
C ASN A 271 -6.56 -21.55 -0.05
N MET A 272 -7.48 -21.22 -0.97
CA MET A 272 -8.11 -19.90 -1.00
C MET A 272 -8.95 -19.62 0.25
N ILE A 273 -9.75 -20.60 0.68
CA ILE A 273 -10.54 -20.49 1.93
C ILE A 273 -9.61 -20.29 3.13
N PHE A 274 -8.53 -21.09 3.22
CA PHE A 274 -7.55 -20.95 4.29
C PHE A 274 -6.88 -19.56 4.29
N LEU A 275 -6.52 -19.06 3.12
CA LEU A 275 -5.93 -17.71 2.99
C LEU A 275 -6.92 -16.61 3.35
N PHE A 276 -8.19 -16.78 2.99
CA PHE A 276 -9.26 -15.86 3.39
C PHE A 276 -9.47 -15.84 4.90
N LEU A 277 -9.50 -17.01 5.54
CA LEU A 277 -9.58 -17.12 6.99
C LEU A 277 -8.35 -16.52 7.68
N ALA A 278 -7.15 -16.82 7.17
CA ALA A 278 -5.90 -16.24 7.69
C ALA A 278 -5.87 -14.71 7.52
N GLY A 279 -6.42 -14.18 6.40
CA GLY A 279 -6.62 -12.76 6.17
C GLY A 279 -7.57 -12.13 7.20
N GLY A 280 -8.72 -12.77 7.46
CA GLY A 280 -9.68 -12.33 8.48
C GLY A 280 -9.08 -12.30 9.89
N ILE A 281 -8.33 -13.34 10.27
CA ILE A 281 -7.58 -13.36 11.53
C ILE A 281 -6.55 -12.24 11.57
N GLY A 282 -5.84 -12.00 10.47
CA GLY A 282 -4.89 -10.90 10.37
C GLY A 282 -5.54 -9.53 10.58
N VAL A 283 -6.71 -9.30 9.98
CA VAL A 283 -7.50 -8.09 10.17
C VAL A 283 -7.95 -7.93 11.63
N PHE A 284 -8.45 -9.00 12.25
CA PHE A 284 -8.83 -8.99 13.67
C PHE A 284 -7.64 -8.65 14.58
N VAL A 285 -6.47 -9.26 14.35
CA VAL A 285 -5.24 -8.97 15.11
C VAL A 285 -4.81 -7.50 14.91
N LEU A 286 -4.93 -6.97 13.70
CA LEU A 286 -4.66 -5.56 13.41
C LEU A 286 -5.55 -4.63 14.24
N SER A 287 -6.84 -4.90 14.31
CA SER A 287 -7.81 -4.11 15.07
C SER A 287 -7.56 -4.25 16.57
N LEU A 288 -7.25 -5.47 17.05
CA LEU A 288 -6.93 -5.71 18.45
C LEU A 288 -5.71 -4.89 18.91
N ILE A 289 -4.64 -4.91 18.14
CA ILE A 289 -3.42 -4.11 18.46
C ILE A 289 -3.73 -2.62 18.46
N SER A 290 -4.61 -2.18 17.56
CA SER A 290 -5.04 -0.79 17.53
C SER A 290 -5.81 -0.39 18.79
N SER A 291 -6.79 -1.18 19.21
CA SER A 291 -7.58 -0.94 20.42
C SER A 291 -6.69 -0.97 21.67
N ILE A 292 -5.77 -1.95 21.78
CA ILE A 292 -4.81 -2.00 22.89
C ILE A 292 -3.96 -0.71 22.93
N ARG A 293 -3.50 -0.23 21.77
CA ARG A 293 -2.67 0.99 21.69
C ARG A 293 -3.40 2.23 22.18
N THR A 294 -4.69 2.37 21.93
CA THR A 294 -5.51 3.48 22.43
C THR A 294 -5.77 3.38 23.92
N MET A 295 -5.83 2.16 24.46
CA MET A 295 -6.10 1.89 25.88
C MET A 295 -4.86 1.80 26.76
N ILE A 296 -3.66 1.74 26.22
CA ILE A 296 -2.40 1.52 26.97
C ILE A 296 -2.13 2.62 27.99
N TYR A 297 -2.72 3.79 27.79
CA TYR A 297 -2.64 4.91 28.72
C TYR A 297 -3.61 4.82 29.90
N THR A 298 -4.57 3.87 29.86
CA THR A 298 -5.67 3.79 30.85
C THR A 298 -5.52 2.65 31.85
N SER A 299 -4.66 1.67 31.59
CA SER A 299 -4.43 0.55 32.52
C SER A 299 -3.01 0.01 32.44
N SER A 300 -2.51 -0.48 33.60
CA SER A 300 -1.15 -1.02 33.76
C SER A 300 -1.05 -2.52 33.51
N ASN A 301 -2.19 -3.23 33.39
CA ASN A 301 -2.24 -4.69 33.27
C ASN A 301 -2.54 -5.12 31.83
N LEU A 302 -1.55 -5.73 31.15
CA LEU A 302 -1.64 -6.15 29.76
C LEU A 302 -2.77 -7.17 29.50
N SER A 303 -3.03 -8.09 30.45
CA SER A 303 -4.09 -9.09 30.28
C SER A 303 -5.49 -8.47 30.31
N GLU A 304 -5.73 -7.50 31.18
CA GLU A 304 -6.97 -6.75 31.23
C GLU A 304 -7.18 -5.88 29.98
N LEU A 305 -6.09 -5.28 29.48
CA LEU A 305 -6.12 -4.52 28.24
C LEU A 305 -6.53 -5.38 27.04
N ILE A 306 -5.93 -6.55 26.89
CA ILE A 306 -6.25 -7.48 25.80
C ILE A 306 -7.71 -7.93 25.91
N GLN A 307 -8.18 -8.25 27.11
CA GLN A 307 -9.56 -8.69 27.33
C GLN A 307 -10.56 -7.56 27.02
N LYS A 308 -10.33 -6.35 27.52
CA LYS A 308 -11.17 -5.18 27.23
C LYS A 308 -11.19 -4.85 25.74
N ALA A 309 -10.02 -4.82 25.09
CA ALA A 309 -9.91 -4.58 23.66
C ALA A 309 -10.61 -5.65 22.81
N ALA A 310 -10.53 -6.92 23.22
CA ALA A 310 -11.22 -8.01 22.50
C ALA A 310 -12.75 -7.91 22.66
N VAL A 311 -13.26 -7.58 23.85
CA VAL A 311 -14.69 -7.35 24.08
C VAL A 311 -15.19 -6.15 23.29
N ASP A 312 -14.48 -5.02 23.35
CA ASP A 312 -14.80 -3.80 22.60
C ASP A 312 -14.90 -4.04 21.09
N LEU A 313 -13.93 -4.78 20.53
CA LEU A 313 -13.94 -5.15 19.10
C LEU A 313 -15.08 -6.09 18.73
N TRP A 314 -15.48 -6.97 19.63
CA TRP A 314 -16.61 -7.86 19.39
C TRP A 314 -17.94 -7.11 19.42
N GLU A 315 -18.11 -6.21 20.38
CA GLU A 315 -19.32 -5.38 20.53
C GLU A 315 -19.46 -4.33 19.40
N ASN A 316 -18.36 -3.72 18.98
CA ASN A 316 -18.32 -2.66 17.96
C ASN A 316 -18.11 -3.15 16.53
N ASN A 317 -18.12 -4.46 16.26
CA ASN A 317 -17.86 -5.05 14.95
C ASN A 317 -16.45 -4.72 14.41
N PHE A 318 -15.49 -5.64 14.61
CA PHE A 318 -14.08 -5.47 14.23
C PHE A 318 -13.85 -5.09 12.76
N ILE A 319 -14.77 -5.45 11.84
CA ILE A 319 -14.67 -5.08 10.41
C ILE A 319 -14.88 -3.57 10.26
N VAL A 320 -15.88 -3.03 10.97
CA VAL A 320 -16.19 -1.59 10.94
C VAL A 320 -15.01 -0.79 11.51
N GLU A 321 -14.47 -1.22 12.65
CA GLU A 321 -13.31 -0.59 13.27
C GLU A 321 -12.08 -0.63 12.36
N THR A 322 -11.85 -1.77 11.71
CA THR A 322 -10.73 -1.90 10.75
C THR A 322 -10.90 -0.96 9.56
N LEU A 323 -12.08 -0.90 8.97
CA LEU A 323 -12.36 -0.01 7.83
C LEU A 323 -12.20 1.45 8.23
N ARG A 324 -12.70 1.83 9.42
CA ARG A 324 -12.56 3.18 9.96
C ARG A 324 -11.10 3.56 10.12
N GLU A 325 -10.30 2.67 10.66
CA GLU A 325 -8.90 2.93 10.93
C GLU A 325 -8.02 2.93 9.67
N LEU A 326 -8.25 2.00 8.74
CA LEU A 326 -7.57 2.00 7.44
C LEU A 326 -7.97 3.21 6.61
N GLY A 327 -9.25 3.60 6.70
CA GLY A 327 -9.84 4.72 5.97
C GLY A 327 -9.39 6.13 6.42
N ASN A 328 -8.44 6.26 7.35
CA ASN A 328 -7.88 7.56 7.73
C ASN A 328 -7.26 8.34 6.56
N THR A 329 -6.90 7.66 5.49
CA THR A 329 -6.43 8.29 4.24
C THR A 329 -7.52 9.15 3.59
N GLN A 330 -8.81 8.86 3.83
CA GLN A 330 -9.91 9.70 3.35
C GLN A 330 -9.84 11.13 3.90
N ILE A 331 -9.31 11.31 5.11
CA ILE A 331 -9.11 12.63 5.72
C ILE A 331 -8.14 13.47 4.91
N ILE A 332 -6.96 12.91 4.56
CA ILE A 332 -5.97 13.64 3.78
C ILE A 332 -6.48 13.93 2.37
N ASN A 333 -7.24 13.03 1.76
CA ASN A 333 -7.83 13.26 0.45
C ASN A 333 -8.82 14.44 0.47
N THR A 334 -9.69 14.48 1.48
CA THR A 334 -10.64 15.59 1.67
C THR A 334 -9.92 16.90 1.93
N LEU A 335 -8.86 16.86 2.75
CA LEU A 335 -8.05 18.02 3.06
C LEU A 335 -7.33 18.58 1.83
N VAL A 336 -6.69 17.73 1.05
CA VAL A 336 -6.01 18.12 -0.19
C VAL A 336 -7.00 18.73 -1.19
N TYR A 337 -8.17 18.12 -1.35
CA TYR A 337 -9.21 18.65 -2.24
C TYR A 337 -9.75 20.01 -1.77
N LYS A 338 -9.95 20.17 -0.46
CA LYS A 338 -10.46 21.41 0.14
C LYS A 338 -9.49 22.56 0.03
N GLU A 339 -8.21 22.32 0.36
CA GLU A 339 -7.21 23.37 0.52
C GLU A 339 -6.47 23.72 -0.78
N CYS A 340 -6.44 22.79 -1.74
CA CYS A 340 -5.77 23.01 -3.02
C CYS A 340 -6.79 23.39 -4.12
N PRO A 341 -6.60 24.51 -4.88
CA PRO A 341 -5.47 25.45 -4.82
C PRO A 341 -5.73 26.67 -3.91
N LYS A 342 -6.74 26.65 -3.04
CA LYS A 342 -7.21 27.84 -2.30
C LYS A 342 -6.18 28.37 -1.28
N VAL A 343 -5.53 27.48 -0.57
CA VAL A 343 -4.55 27.78 0.49
C VAL A 343 -3.15 27.32 0.08
N ILE A 344 -3.07 26.19 -0.61
CA ILE A 344 -1.83 25.59 -1.07
C ILE A 344 -1.89 25.44 -2.59
N ASP A 345 -0.93 26.01 -3.29
CA ASP A 345 -0.83 25.92 -4.74
C ASP A 345 -0.61 24.47 -5.22
N TYR A 346 -0.98 24.22 -6.48
CA TYR A 346 -0.66 22.94 -7.12
C TYR A 346 0.86 22.73 -7.20
N ALA A 347 1.30 21.50 -7.05
CA ALA A 347 2.72 21.14 -7.12
C ALA A 347 3.24 20.96 -8.55
N TYR A 348 2.38 20.97 -9.57
CA TYR A 348 2.73 20.91 -11.01
C TYR A 348 3.74 19.80 -11.35
N GLY A 349 3.61 18.62 -10.74
CA GLY A 349 4.49 17.48 -10.96
C GLY A 349 5.79 17.50 -10.15
N THR A 350 6.05 18.54 -9.36
CA THR A 350 7.31 18.66 -8.60
C THR A 350 7.46 17.59 -7.53
N SER A 351 6.37 17.06 -6.95
CA SER A 351 6.46 15.98 -5.97
C SER A 351 7.05 14.71 -6.60
N TYR A 352 6.64 14.40 -7.82
CA TYR A 352 7.20 13.27 -8.58
C TYR A 352 8.67 13.48 -8.96
N LEU A 353 9.07 14.72 -9.29
CA LEU A 353 10.47 15.04 -9.55
C LEU A 353 11.32 14.95 -8.29
N LYS A 354 10.78 15.33 -7.13
CA LYS A 354 11.46 15.24 -5.82
C LYS A 354 11.80 13.79 -5.44
N MET A 355 11.07 12.80 -5.98
CA MET A 355 11.42 11.38 -5.84
C MET A 355 12.87 11.09 -6.26
N VAL A 356 13.37 11.74 -7.32
CA VAL A 356 14.75 11.57 -7.80
C VAL A 356 15.75 12.09 -6.76
N PHE A 357 15.46 13.18 -6.07
CA PHE A 357 16.34 13.72 -5.04
C PHE A 357 16.47 12.81 -3.82
N SER A 358 15.51 11.91 -3.59
CA SER A 358 15.61 10.94 -2.49
C SER A 358 16.79 9.98 -2.60
N ILE A 359 17.40 9.87 -3.80
CA ILE A 359 18.62 9.08 -4.06
C ILE A 359 19.78 9.61 -3.24
N VAL A 360 19.86 10.92 -3.05
CA VAL A 360 20.95 11.57 -2.30
C VAL A 360 20.56 11.62 -0.83
N PRO A 361 21.33 11.01 0.08
CA PRO A 361 21.03 11.09 1.52
C PRO A 361 21.26 12.51 2.06
N ASN A 362 20.41 12.94 3.00
CA ASN A 362 20.58 14.23 3.67
C ASN A 362 21.72 14.15 4.70
N LEU A 363 22.94 14.38 4.26
CA LEU A 363 24.14 14.32 5.11
C LEU A 363 24.48 15.66 5.78
N TRP A 364 24.01 16.78 5.21
CA TRP A 364 24.38 18.14 5.63
C TRP A 364 23.35 18.85 6.50
N GLY A 365 22.22 18.21 6.83
CA GLY A 365 21.15 18.82 7.62
C GLY A 365 20.23 19.73 6.79
N GLY A 366 19.22 20.31 7.48
CA GLY A 366 18.19 21.09 6.82
C GLY A 366 17.05 20.26 6.21
N VAL A 367 16.09 20.93 5.59
CA VAL A 367 14.94 20.28 4.96
C VAL A 367 15.36 19.69 3.61
N HIS A 368 15.27 18.37 3.49
CA HIS A 368 15.58 17.69 2.25
C HIS A 368 14.42 17.86 1.24
N PRO A 369 14.70 18.13 -0.07
CA PRO A 369 13.62 18.28 -1.05
C PRO A 369 12.64 17.12 -1.10
N SER A 370 13.09 15.88 -0.89
CA SER A 370 12.22 14.70 -0.88
C SER A 370 11.40 14.53 0.41
N SER A 371 11.62 15.34 1.45
CA SER A 371 10.76 15.33 2.64
C SER A 371 9.54 16.24 2.50
N ILE A 372 9.45 17.01 1.41
CA ILE A 372 8.31 17.87 1.12
C ILE A 372 7.32 17.05 0.30
N ASP A 373 6.31 16.53 0.96
CA ASP A 373 5.27 15.68 0.39
C ASP A 373 3.87 16.11 0.88
N VAL A 374 2.83 15.38 0.47
CA VAL A 374 1.44 15.67 0.86
C VAL A 374 1.29 15.70 2.37
N ASP A 375 1.83 14.71 3.09
CA ASP A 375 1.69 14.63 4.53
C ASP A 375 2.35 15.82 5.24
N SER A 376 3.58 16.16 4.85
CA SER A 376 4.35 17.24 5.47
C SER A 376 3.73 18.64 5.26
N ILE A 377 2.98 18.83 4.16
CA ILE A 377 2.36 20.11 3.81
C ILE A 377 0.94 20.22 4.38
N PHE A 378 0.13 19.19 4.20
CA PHE A 378 -1.31 19.27 4.50
C PHE A 378 -1.64 18.83 5.92
N SER A 379 -0.95 17.83 6.49
CA SER A 379 -1.24 17.36 7.85
C SER A 379 -1.15 18.45 8.93
N PRO A 380 -0.18 19.40 8.90
CA PRO A 380 -0.12 20.50 9.85
C PRO A 380 -1.33 21.44 9.82
N LEU A 381 -2.05 21.53 8.71
CA LEU A 381 -3.30 22.31 8.61
C LEU A 381 -4.43 21.70 9.43
N TYR A 382 -4.42 20.37 9.54
CA TYR A 382 -5.44 19.62 10.28
C TYR A 382 -5.05 19.40 11.75
N SER A 383 -3.82 18.97 12.00
CA SER A 383 -3.29 18.71 13.33
C SER A 383 -1.79 18.91 13.37
N LYS A 384 -1.29 19.58 14.41
CA LYS A 384 0.16 19.77 14.62
C LYS A 384 0.88 18.53 15.17
N THR A 385 0.14 17.53 15.64
CA THR A 385 0.67 16.37 16.36
C THR A 385 0.48 15.04 15.65
N THR A 386 -0.31 15.01 14.56
CA THR A 386 -0.62 13.76 13.85
C THR A 386 -0.28 13.89 12.36
N GLY A 387 0.45 12.93 11.81
CA GLY A 387 0.58 12.75 10.37
C GLY A 387 -0.63 11.98 9.84
N LEU A 388 -1.24 12.48 8.78
CA LEU A 388 -2.39 11.83 8.13
C LEU A 388 -1.95 10.83 7.06
N GLY A 389 -0.68 10.89 6.67
CA GLY A 389 -0.14 10.15 5.54
C GLY A 389 -0.43 10.82 4.20
N SER A 390 -0.46 10.04 3.16
CA SER A 390 -0.74 10.49 1.79
C SER A 390 -1.41 9.34 1.03
N SER A 391 -1.75 9.60 -0.23
CA SER A 391 -2.13 8.55 -1.18
C SER A 391 -1.73 8.94 -2.59
N PHE A 392 -1.66 7.97 -3.49
CA PHE A 392 -1.33 8.26 -4.88
C PHE A 392 -2.40 9.13 -5.58
N VAL A 393 -3.66 9.04 -5.16
CA VAL A 393 -4.75 9.87 -5.71
C VAL A 393 -4.66 11.30 -5.17
N ALA A 394 -4.42 11.47 -3.85
CA ALA A 394 -4.20 12.79 -3.26
C ALA A 394 -2.96 13.49 -3.85
N GLU A 395 -1.86 12.73 -4.02
CA GLU A 395 -0.64 13.23 -4.64
C GLU A 395 -0.86 13.63 -6.11
N ALA A 396 -1.65 12.83 -6.86
CA ALA A 396 -2.01 13.16 -8.24
C ALA A 396 -2.84 14.46 -8.32
N TYR A 397 -3.83 14.61 -7.41
CA TYR A 397 -4.64 15.81 -7.35
C TYR A 397 -3.81 17.06 -6.97
N TRP A 398 -2.98 16.96 -5.93
CA TRP A 398 -2.11 18.07 -5.54
C TRP A 398 -1.18 18.52 -6.68
N ASN A 399 -0.71 17.57 -7.50
CA ASN A 399 0.14 17.93 -8.64
C ASN A 399 -0.61 18.54 -9.82
N PHE A 400 -1.81 18.06 -10.14
CA PHE A 400 -2.42 18.35 -11.44
C PHE A 400 -3.90 18.76 -11.37
N GLY A 401 -4.49 18.88 -10.19
CA GLY A 401 -5.90 19.21 -10.04
C GLY A 401 -6.79 18.28 -10.87
N PHE A 402 -7.68 18.82 -11.67
CA PHE A 402 -8.58 18.04 -12.53
C PHE A 402 -7.86 17.18 -13.58
N LEU A 403 -6.67 17.55 -14.02
CA LEU A 403 -5.87 16.74 -14.95
C LEU A 403 -5.35 15.44 -14.31
N SER A 404 -5.44 15.28 -13.01
CA SER A 404 -5.08 14.04 -12.30
C SER A 404 -5.88 12.81 -12.78
N ILE A 405 -7.07 12.98 -13.37
CA ILE A 405 -7.83 11.92 -14.03
C ILE A 405 -7.00 11.27 -15.15
N ILE A 406 -6.32 12.10 -15.96
CA ILE A 406 -5.44 11.62 -17.04
C ILE A 406 -4.19 10.97 -16.45
N VAL A 407 -3.64 11.53 -15.38
CA VAL A 407 -2.47 10.96 -14.70
C VAL A 407 -2.80 9.58 -14.13
N CYS A 408 -3.92 9.42 -13.45
CA CYS A 408 -4.38 8.12 -12.94
C CYS A 408 -4.64 7.12 -14.08
N PHE A 409 -5.15 7.57 -15.22
CA PHE A 409 -5.27 6.73 -16.41
C PHE A 409 -3.90 6.23 -16.91
N ILE A 410 -2.89 7.10 -16.96
CA ILE A 410 -1.52 6.72 -17.34
C ILE A 410 -0.92 5.75 -16.31
N LEU A 411 -1.13 5.99 -15.02
CA LEU A 411 -0.68 5.09 -13.96
C LEU A 411 -1.30 3.70 -14.09
N GLY A 412 -2.61 3.60 -14.36
CA GLY A 412 -3.28 2.32 -14.61
C GLY A 412 -2.65 1.52 -15.75
N LYS A 413 -2.23 2.21 -16.82
CA LYS A 413 -1.48 1.59 -17.92
C LYS A 413 -0.09 1.08 -17.46
N ILE A 414 0.63 1.85 -16.64
CA ILE A 414 1.94 1.45 -16.10
C ILE A 414 1.79 0.20 -15.23
N PHE A 415 0.80 0.18 -14.35
CA PHE A 415 0.50 -0.99 -13.52
C PHE A 415 0.15 -2.23 -14.34
N THR A 416 -0.52 -2.05 -15.49
CA THR A 416 -0.79 -3.15 -16.43
C THR A 416 0.49 -3.81 -16.91
N TYR A 417 1.50 -3.02 -17.29
CA TYR A 417 2.78 -3.58 -17.73
C TYR A 417 3.52 -4.32 -16.61
N ILE A 418 3.46 -3.81 -15.38
CA ILE A 418 4.07 -4.45 -14.21
C ILE A 418 3.39 -5.79 -13.93
N ASP A 419 2.07 -5.83 -13.95
CA ASP A 419 1.30 -7.04 -13.67
C ASP A 419 1.46 -8.10 -14.78
N ILE A 420 1.46 -7.69 -16.05
CA ILE A 420 1.74 -8.59 -17.19
C ILE A 420 3.15 -9.16 -17.04
N GLY A 421 4.15 -8.33 -16.76
CA GLY A 421 5.53 -8.76 -16.58
C GLY A 421 5.69 -9.74 -15.42
N LEU A 422 5.04 -9.49 -14.28
CA LEU A 422 5.00 -10.42 -13.15
C LEU A 422 4.39 -11.76 -13.55
N ASN A 423 3.27 -11.73 -14.27
CA ASN A 423 2.58 -12.93 -14.73
C ASN A 423 3.42 -13.74 -15.72
N GLU A 424 4.11 -13.09 -16.65
CA GLU A 424 5.02 -13.76 -17.59
C GLU A 424 6.14 -14.50 -16.85
N VAL A 425 6.79 -13.84 -15.92
CA VAL A 425 7.85 -14.45 -15.11
C VAL A 425 7.36 -15.66 -14.33
N CYS A 426 6.15 -15.59 -13.79
CA CYS A 426 5.56 -16.69 -13.04
C CYS A 426 5.14 -17.87 -13.92
N LYS A 427 4.74 -17.63 -15.19
CA LYS A 427 4.39 -18.67 -16.17
C LYS A 427 5.61 -19.42 -16.71
N LEU A 428 6.70 -18.72 -16.99
CA LEU A 428 7.92 -19.29 -17.56
C LEU A 428 8.70 -20.21 -16.60
N GLY A 429 8.23 -20.31 -15.38
CA GLY A 429 8.88 -21.13 -14.35
C GLY A 429 10.10 -20.43 -13.72
N VAL A 430 10.33 -20.79 -12.48
CA VAL A 430 11.26 -20.18 -11.54
C VAL A 430 12.72 -20.21 -12.01
N LYS A 431 13.09 -21.13 -12.93
CA LYS A 431 14.50 -21.46 -13.16
C LYS A 431 15.22 -20.43 -14.02
N ASP A 432 14.52 -19.82 -14.98
CA ASP A 432 15.21 -19.06 -16.04
C ASP A 432 15.17 -17.53 -15.85
N ASN A 433 14.30 -16.98 -15.00
CA ASN A 433 14.10 -15.52 -14.87
C ASN A 433 14.05 -15.00 -13.43
N LYS A 434 14.85 -15.56 -12.51
CA LYS A 434 14.87 -15.15 -11.10
C LYS A 434 15.12 -13.66 -10.90
N LEU A 435 16.00 -13.07 -11.71
CA LEU A 435 16.29 -11.64 -11.63
C LEU A 435 15.07 -10.79 -12.01
N LYS A 436 14.36 -11.16 -13.09
CA LYS A 436 13.12 -10.48 -13.45
C LYS A 436 12.05 -10.67 -12.38
N ALA A 437 11.95 -11.88 -11.79
CA ALA A 437 11.03 -12.14 -10.68
C ALA A 437 11.32 -11.20 -9.50
N TYR A 438 12.59 -11.07 -9.11
CA TYR A 438 12.99 -10.14 -8.05
C TYR A 438 12.57 -8.70 -8.37
N ILE A 439 12.85 -8.21 -9.57
CA ILE A 439 12.51 -6.85 -9.98
C ILE A 439 11.00 -6.61 -9.88
N PHE A 440 10.17 -7.50 -10.43
CA PHE A 440 8.72 -7.31 -10.42
C PHE A 440 8.11 -7.45 -9.01
N PHE A 441 8.54 -8.43 -8.21
CA PHE A 441 8.06 -8.54 -6.83
C PHE A 441 8.48 -7.33 -5.98
N TYR A 442 9.68 -6.81 -6.17
CA TYR A 442 10.12 -5.63 -5.44
C TYR A 442 9.40 -4.36 -5.91
N LEU A 443 9.12 -4.20 -7.21
CA LEU A 443 8.27 -3.12 -7.71
C LEU A 443 6.85 -3.18 -7.10
N CYS A 444 6.24 -4.35 -7.07
CA CYS A 444 4.95 -4.52 -6.39
C CYS A 444 5.02 -4.14 -4.90
N PHE A 445 6.11 -4.53 -4.21
CA PHE A 445 6.36 -4.14 -2.83
C PHE A 445 6.45 -2.62 -2.64
N LEU A 446 7.09 -1.91 -3.54
CA LEU A 446 7.16 -0.44 -3.51
C LEU A 446 5.79 0.19 -3.77
N LEU A 447 5.08 -0.28 -4.78
CA LEU A 447 3.82 0.33 -5.19
C LEU A 447 2.73 0.23 -4.12
N ILE A 448 2.66 -0.85 -3.34
CA ILE A 448 1.71 -0.96 -2.22
C ILE A 448 1.92 0.16 -1.19
N PHE A 449 3.15 0.62 -1.00
CA PHE A 449 3.43 1.74 -0.11
C PHE A 449 2.71 3.02 -0.55
N TRP A 450 2.52 3.22 -1.85
CA TRP A 450 1.90 4.40 -2.42
C TRP A 450 0.39 4.53 -2.12
N VAL A 451 -0.24 3.46 -1.65
CA VAL A 451 -1.64 3.52 -1.21
C VAL A 451 -1.82 4.46 -0.01
N ARG A 452 -0.81 4.57 0.88
CA ARG A 452 -0.87 5.40 2.08
C ARG A 452 0.35 6.32 2.26
N SER A 453 1.09 6.58 1.21
CA SER A 453 2.28 7.41 1.26
C SER A 453 2.48 8.13 -0.07
N SER A 454 3.39 9.09 -0.10
CA SER A 454 3.84 9.71 -1.34
C SER A 454 4.94 8.90 -2.01
N CYS A 455 5.17 9.13 -3.31
CA CYS A 455 6.23 8.44 -4.05
C CYS A 455 7.65 8.96 -3.75
N ASN A 456 7.79 9.94 -2.90
CA ASN A 456 9.05 10.67 -2.62
C ASN A 456 10.25 9.78 -2.26
N GLY A 457 10.02 8.63 -1.58
CA GLY A 457 11.07 7.66 -1.22
C GLY A 457 11.44 6.65 -2.32
N PHE A 458 10.69 6.57 -3.41
CA PHE A 458 10.86 5.51 -4.41
C PHE A 458 12.22 5.53 -5.11
N GLY A 459 12.76 6.72 -5.40
CA GLY A 459 14.07 6.83 -6.06
C GLY A 459 15.16 6.11 -5.28
N ARG A 460 15.25 6.36 -3.97
CA ARG A 460 16.20 5.70 -3.07
C ARG A 460 15.96 4.19 -2.98
N SER A 461 14.72 3.78 -2.79
CA SER A 461 14.36 2.36 -2.69
C SER A 461 14.68 1.59 -3.97
N VAL A 462 14.48 2.19 -5.16
CA VAL A 462 14.87 1.60 -6.45
C VAL A 462 16.39 1.49 -6.59
N LEU A 463 17.14 2.53 -6.18
CA LEU A 463 18.59 2.50 -6.17
C LEU A 463 19.12 1.36 -5.28
N PHE A 464 18.59 1.23 -4.07
CA PHE A 464 19.01 0.17 -3.15
C PHE A 464 18.63 -1.21 -3.66
N ALA A 465 17.49 -1.36 -4.33
CA ALA A 465 17.12 -2.61 -4.99
C ALA A 465 18.03 -2.99 -6.13
N ALA A 466 18.74 -2.05 -6.75
CA ALA A 466 19.72 -2.34 -7.77
C ALA A 466 21.03 -2.90 -7.19
N VAL A 467 21.33 -2.70 -5.90
CA VAL A 467 22.58 -3.14 -5.26
C VAL A 467 22.82 -4.65 -5.40
N PRO A 468 21.91 -5.56 -5.04
CA PRO A 468 22.15 -7.00 -5.24
C PRO A 468 22.33 -7.38 -6.71
N ILE A 469 21.72 -6.65 -7.64
CA ILE A 469 21.89 -6.86 -9.10
C ILE A 469 23.30 -6.49 -9.52
N ILE A 470 23.81 -5.35 -9.06
CA ILE A 470 25.16 -4.87 -9.35
C ILE A 470 26.20 -5.82 -8.73
N MET A 471 26.02 -6.18 -7.45
CA MET A 471 26.90 -7.15 -6.77
C MET A 471 26.93 -8.48 -7.50
N ASN A 472 25.80 -8.97 -7.99
CA ASN A 472 25.74 -10.22 -8.76
C ASN A 472 26.52 -10.13 -10.07
N LYS A 473 26.47 -9.00 -10.77
CA LYS A 473 27.26 -8.80 -12.01
C LYS A 473 28.78 -8.73 -11.75
N ILE A 474 29.19 -8.05 -10.68
CA ILE A 474 30.60 -7.89 -10.33
C ILE A 474 31.23 -9.25 -9.91
N THR A 475 30.48 -10.05 -9.16
CA THR A 475 30.96 -11.33 -8.65
C THR A 475 30.95 -12.46 -9.71
N ILE A 476 30.35 -12.24 -10.88
CA ILE A 476 30.31 -13.21 -12.00
C ILE A 476 31.50 -13.01 -12.97
N LYS A 477 32.14 -11.84 -12.96
CA LYS A 477 33.40 -11.63 -13.62
C LYS A 477 34.55 -12.22 -12.80
#